data_da9137cc4458d97ccf2c16972a836cfa
#
_entry.id   da9137cc4458d97ccf2c16972a836cfa
#
_cell.length_a   1.000
_cell.length_b   1.000
_cell.length_c   1.000
_cell.angle_alpha   90.00
_cell.angle_beta   90.00
_cell.angle_gamma   90.00
#
_symmetry.space_group_name_H-M   'P 1'
#
loop_
_entity.id
_entity.type
_entity.pdbx_description
1 polymer ?
#
loop_
_entity_poly.entity_id
_entity_poly.type
_entity_poly.pdbx_seq_one_letter_code
_entity_poly.pdbx_strand_id
1 'polypeptide(L)'
;PKLDNLVLTGDLIGRGPKPLETLEYLLNLKKTNPNSLHAVLGNHDLNFLAVAYGVHKAKHRDRLEPLLQSNLLPQILDFYLSLPLLYVNHEQKFIVSHAGIYPKWGLNQAHEYSNLIFKLMQDPIDRMILLSNMYGDKPDACTEDLKKSDLPLWRFLLSAFTRMRLTKDGINLDYGHSNCSVSQASEESLYPWFKFCPQFLYNSIPYRVIFGHWAALNGQCNVKNIIALDTGCVWGNELTCYCYQSGENFSVKSKVHID
;
A
#
# COMPACT_ATOMS: atom_id res chain seq x y z
N PRO A 1 -2.87 28.14 6.18
CA PRO A 1 -2.98 27.88 4.74
C PRO A 1 -3.96 26.75 4.52
N LYS A 2 -4.82 26.88 3.49
CA LYS A 2 -5.70 25.78 3.09
C LYS A 2 -4.80 24.68 2.55
N LEU A 3 -4.88 23.49 3.13
CA LEU A 3 -4.10 22.35 2.65
C LEU A 3 -4.67 21.90 1.30
N ASP A 4 -3.79 21.74 0.31
CA ASP A 4 -4.13 21.00 -0.91
C ASP A 4 -4.39 19.52 -0.56
N ASN A 5 -5.00 18.79 -1.47
CA ASN A 5 -5.25 17.37 -1.23
C ASN A 5 -3.92 16.60 -1.15
N LEU A 6 -3.70 15.94 -0.02
CA LEU A 6 -2.58 15.05 0.22
C LEU A 6 -3.06 13.60 0.21
N VAL A 7 -2.50 12.77 -0.67
CA VAL A 7 -2.82 11.35 -0.75
C VAL A 7 -1.55 10.54 -0.47
N LEU A 8 -1.58 9.71 0.57
CA LEU A 8 -0.45 8.90 1.01
C LEU A 8 -0.58 7.47 0.48
N THR A 9 0.52 6.91 -0.01
CA THR A 9 0.58 5.60 -0.67
C THR A 9 0.67 4.41 0.30
N GLY A 10 0.39 4.61 1.60
CA GLY A 10 0.52 3.58 2.64
C GLY A 10 1.92 3.48 3.23
N ASP A 11 2.09 2.51 4.15
CA ASP A 11 3.29 2.38 5.00
C ASP A 11 3.60 3.70 5.72
N LEU A 12 2.56 4.23 6.38
CA LEU A 12 2.64 5.50 7.12
C LEU A 12 3.63 5.39 8.28
N ILE A 13 3.85 4.17 8.73
CA ILE A 13 4.84 3.76 9.73
C ILE A 13 5.59 2.52 9.24
N GLY A 14 6.60 2.15 9.97
CA GLY A 14 7.42 0.96 9.72
C GLY A 14 8.89 1.35 9.51
N ARG A 15 9.76 0.85 10.40
CA ARG A 15 11.22 1.08 10.38
C ARG A 15 11.69 2.51 10.59
N GLY A 16 10.86 3.51 10.32
CA GLY A 16 11.20 4.91 10.58
C GLY A 16 11.45 5.19 12.07
N PRO A 17 12.28 6.20 12.42
CA PRO A 17 12.70 6.43 13.80
C PRO A 17 11.62 7.05 14.70
N LYS A 18 10.57 7.65 14.12
CA LYS A 18 9.58 8.44 14.83
C LYS A 18 8.14 8.06 14.43
N PRO A 19 7.70 6.81 14.68
CA PRO A 19 6.38 6.35 14.25
C PRO A 19 5.24 7.09 14.97
N LEU A 20 5.39 7.38 16.28
CA LEU A 20 4.35 8.07 17.06
C LEU A 20 4.18 9.51 16.60
N GLU A 21 5.26 10.26 16.48
CA GLU A 21 5.20 11.65 16.02
C GLU A 21 4.65 11.79 14.60
N THR A 22 4.91 10.79 13.75
CA THR A 22 4.33 10.74 12.41
C THR A 22 2.81 10.63 12.49
N LEU A 23 2.29 9.71 13.31
CA LEU A 23 0.83 9.52 13.44
C LEU A 23 0.16 10.67 14.19
N GLU A 24 0.80 11.25 15.20
CA GLU A 24 0.31 12.49 15.85
C GLU A 24 0.14 13.61 14.82
N TYR A 25 1.13 13.79 13.96
CA TYR A 25 1.06 14.77 12.88
C TYR A 25 -0.10 14.49 11.92
N LEU A 26 -0.26 13.24 11.46
CA LEU A 26 -1.32 12.85 10.53
C LEU A 26 -2.71 12.97 11.17
N LEU A 27 -2.88 12.57 12.43
CA LEU A 27 -4.13 12.73 13.16
C LEU A 27 -4.51 14.20 13.32
N ASN A 28 -3.55 15.06 13.67
CA ASN A 28 -3.79 16.49 13.75
C ASN A 28 -4.14 17.09 12.37
N LEU A 29 -3.44 16.67 11.33
CA LEU A 29 -3.72 17.08 9.95
C LEU A 29 -5.13 16.66 9.52
N LYS A 30 -5.53 15.43 9.81
CA LYS A 30 -6.89 14.92 9.53
C LYS A 30 -7.96 15.70 10.30
N LYS A 31 -7.69 16.04 11.56
CA LYS A 31 -8.61 16.82 12.38
C LYS A 31 -8.79 18.25 11.85
N THR A 32 -7.71 18.89 11.42
CA THR A 32 -7.74 20.29 10.95
C THR A 32 -8.17 20.43 9.50
N ASN A 33 -7.95 19.40 8.68
CA ASN A 33 -8.26 19.35 7.25
C ASN A 33 -8.93 18.00 6.87
N PRO A 34 -10.15 17.72 7.36
CA PRO A 34 -10.76 16.38 7.29
C PRO A 34 -10.94 15.83 5.87
N ASN A 35 -11.11 16.71 4.89
CA ASN A 35 -11.35 16.35 3.50
C ASN A 35 -10.10 16.41 2.61
N SER A 36 -8.96 16.81 3.16
CA SER A 36 -7.73 17.03 2.38
C SER A 36 -6.66 15.97 2.62
N LEU A 37 -6.82 15.11 3.62
CA LEU A 37 -5.93 14.00 3.88
C LEU A 37 -6.59 12.68 3.53
N HIS A 38 -6.00 11.96 2.58
CA HIS A 38 -6.35 10.61 2.18
C HIS A 38 -5.14 9.71 2.31
N ALA A 39 -5.36 8.45 2.57
CA ALA A 39 -4.29 7.44 2.60
C ALA A 39 -4.87 6.07 2.22
N VAL A 40 -4.00 5.16 1.82
CA VAL A 40 -4.31 3.74 1.68
C VAL A 40 -3.49 2.92 2.68
N LEU A 41 -3.94 1.71 2.99
CA LEU A 41 -3.18 0.80 3.84
C LEU A 41 -2.01 0.19 3.08
N GLY A 42 -0.84 0.19 3.72
CA GLY A 42 0.32 -0.58 3.30
C GLY A 42 0.52 -1.86 4.13
N ASN A 43 1.51 -2.67 3.77
CA ASN A 43 1.77 -3.93 4.47
C ASN A 43 2.34 -3.71 5.89
N HIS A 44 3.07 -2.64 6.14
CA HIS A 44 3.52 -2.28 7.50
C HIS A 44 2.37 -1.76 8.36
N ASP A 45 1.41 -1.05 7.78
CA ASP A 45 0.20 -0.60 8.48
C ASP A 45 -0.67 -1.79 8.90
N LEU A 46 -0.85 -2.78 8.01
CA LEU A 46 -1.54 -4.04 8.33
C LEU A 46 -0.81 -4.86 9.39
N ASN A 47 0.54 -4.90 9.34
CA ASN A 47 1.35 -5.55 10.38
C ASN A 47 1.16 -4.85 11.74
N PHE A 48 1.13 -3.53 11.79
CA PHE A 48 0.84 -2.77 13.01
C PHE A 48 -0.53 -3.15 13.58
N LEU A 49 -1.57 -3.17 12.76
CA LEU A 49 -2.91 -3.60 13.19
C LEU A 49 -2.90 -5.02 13.76
N ALA A 50 -2.24 -5.97 13.08
CA ALA A 50 -2.15 -7.34 13.55
C ALA A 50 -1.42 -7.46 14.89
N VAL A 51 -0.39 -6.66 15.11
CA VAL A 51 0.33 -6.59 16.39
C VAL A 51 -0.53 -5.95 17.48
N ALA A 52 -1.19 -4.83 17.18
CA ALA A 52 -2.03 -4.09 18.12
C ALA A 52 -3.25 -4.90 18.58
N TYR A 53 -3.80 -5.74 17.69
CA TYR A 53 -4.87 -6.69 18.03
C TYR A 53 -4.36 -8.01 18.62
N GLY A 54 -3.05 -8.16 18.85
CA GLY A 54 -2.46 -9.31 19.55
C GLY A 54 -2.37 -10.60 18.72
N VAL A 55 -2.61 -10.55 17.40
CA VAL A 55 -2.54 -11.73 16.52
C VAL A 55 -1.13 -11.98 15.97
N HIS A 56 -0.28 -10.96 16.01
CA HIS A 56 1.14 -11.07 15.63
C HIS A 56 2.04 -10.46 16.70
N LYS A 57 3.31 -10.89 16.70
CA LYS A 57 4.33 -10.33 17.60
C LYS A 57 5.07 -9.19 16.91
N ALA A 58 5.27 -8.08 17.62
CA ALA A 58 6.11 -6.99 17.15
C ALA A 58 7.56 -7.48 16.97
N LYS A 59 8.18 -7.10 15.87
CA LYS A 59 9.63 -7.26 15.66
C LYS A 59 10.31 -5.94 16.04
N HIS A 60 11.46 -6.02 16.70
CA HIS A 60 12.21 -4.83 17.13
C HIS A 60 12.43 -3.82 16.00
N ARG A 61 12.75 -4.31 14.80
CA ARG A 61 12.95 -3.48 13.60
C ARG A 61 11.71 -2.68 13.15
N ASP A 62 10.50 -3.10 13.56
CA ASP A 62 9.25 -2.44 13.15
C ASP A 62 8.98 -1.19 14.00
N ARG A 63 9.69 -1.01 15.13
CA ARG A 63 9.65 0.15 16.03
C ARG A 63 8.24 0.54 16.48
N LEU A 64 7.39 -0.46 16.75
CA LEU A 64 5.98 -0.24 17.09
C LEU A 64 5.73 0.07 18.56
N GLU A 65 6.70 -0.16 19.44
CA GLU A 65 6.53 -0.01 20.88
C GLU A 65 6.00 1.38 21.30
N PRO A 66 6.50 2.52 20.78
CA PRO A 66 5.96 3.83 21.14
C PRO A 66 4.47 4.00 20.82
N LEU A 67 3.99 3.36 19.74
CA LEU A 67 2.59 3.39 19.33
C LEU A 67 1.72 2.55 20.27
N LEU A 68 2.20 1.33 20.58
CA LEU A 68 1.46 0.36 21.40
C LEU A 68 1.30 0.80 22.85
N GLN A 69 2.24 1.63 23.36
CA GLN A 69 2.23 2.19 24.70
C GLN A 69 1.58 3.57 24.78
N SER A 70 1.21 4.16 23.63
CA SER A 70 0.64 5.50 23.58
C SER A 70 -0.83 5.53 24.05
N ASN A 71 -1.19 6.58 24.77
CA ASN A 71 -2.59 6.88 25.09
C ASN A 71 -3.42 7.25 23.83
N LEU A 72 -2.77 7.51 22.70
CA LEU A 72 -3.41 7.77 21.40
C LEU A 72 -3.72 6.47 20.64
N LEU A 73 -3.34 5.29 21.15
CA LEU A 73 -3.53 4.02 20.46
C LEU A 73 -4.98 3.81 19.96
N PRO A 74 -6.03 4.09 20.73
CA PRO A 74 -7.40 3.94 20.22
C PRO A 74 -7.67 4.83 19.00
N GLN A 75 -7.25 6.09 19.02
CA GLN A 75 -7.43 7.02 17.91
C GLN A 75 -6.59 6.62 16.68
N ILE A 76 -5.40 6.07 16.90
CA ILE A 76 -4.53 5.52 15.85
C ILE A 76 -5.19 4.32 15.18
N LEU A 77 -5.78 3.40 15.96
CA LEU A 77 -6.50 2.24 15.43
C LEU A 77 -7.72 2.68 14.62
N ASP A 78 -8.53 3.61 15.13
CA ASP A 78 -9.68 4.14 14.40
C ASP A 78 -9.27 4.79 13.08
N PHE A 79 -8.15 5.54 13.09
CA PHE A 79 -7.59 6.13 11.87
C PHE A 79 -7.23 5.05 10.84
N TYR A 80 -6.47 4.02 11.22
CA TYR A 80 -6.09 2.94 10.31
C TYR A 80 -7.29 2.14 9.80
N LEU A 81 -8.28 1.85 10.66
CA LEU A 81 -9.50 1.17 10.26
C LEU A 81 -10.36 1.99 9.28
N SER A 82 -10.17 3.30 9.24
CA SER A 82 -10.85 4.17 8.28
C SER A 82 -10.20 4.18 6.88
N LEU A 83 -9.00 3.58 6.73
CA LEU A 83 -8.25 3.62 5.47
C LEU A 83 -8.63 2.46 4.54
N PRO A 84 -8.84 2.73 3.23
CA PRO A 84 -9.07 1.69 2.22
C PRO A 84 -7.74 1.11 1.72
N LEU A 85 -7.81 0.06 0.88
CA LEU A 85 -6.68 -0.43 0.09
C LEU A 85 -6.51 0.30 -1.25
N LEU A 86 -7.57 0.98 -1.71
CA LEU A 86 -7.60 1.71 -2.97
C LEU A 86 -8.29 3.06 -2.78
N TYR A 87 -7.61 4.13 -3.15
CA TYR A 87 -8.18 5.46 -3.30
C TYR A 87 -8.40 5.79 -4.77
N VAL A 88 -9.57 6.32 -5.11
CA VAL A 88 -9.94 6.70 -6.49
C VAL A 88 -10.33 8.16 -6.55
N ASN A 89 -9.70 8.91 -7.44
CA ASN A 89 -10.12 10.26 -7.79
C ASN A 89 -10.62 10.28 -9.22
N HIS A 90 -11.95 10.30 -9.39
CA HIS A 90 -12.58 10.27 -10.71
C HIS A 90 -12.46 11.62 -11.45
N GLU A 91 -12.43 12.71 -10.73
CA GLU A 91 -12.29 14.05 -11.30
C GLU A 91 -10.93 14.21 -11.99
N GLN A 92 -9.88 13.86 -11.28
CA GLN A 92 -8.48 13.96 -11.75
C GLN A 92 -7.97 12.67 -12.43
N LYS A 93 -8.78 11.61 -12.51
CA LYS A 93 -8.47 10.35 -13.22
C LYS A 93 -7.19 9.69 -12.74
N PHE A 94 -7.06 9.51 -11.43
CA PHE A 94 -5.99 8.71 -10.84
C PHE A 94 -6.48 7.80 -9.73
N ILE A 95 -5.71 6.78 -9.48
CA ILE A 95 -5.91 5.85 -8.36
C ILE A 95 -4.60 5.72 -7.59
N VAL A 96 -4.74 5.47 -6.28
CA VAL A 96 -3.61 5.19 -5.39
C VAL A 96 -3.86 3.85 -4.71
N SER A 97 -2.88 2.97 -4.77
CA SER A 97 -2.81 1.73 -4.02
C SER A 97 -1.38 1.51 -3.54
N HIS A 98 -1.19 0.83 -2.42
CA HIS A 98 0.15 0.70 -1.85
C HIS A 98 1.13 -0.03 -2.79
N ALA A 99 0.78 -1.20 -3.32
CA ALA A 99 1.65 -1.99 -4.18
C ALA A 99 1.24 -2.01 -5.67
N GLY A 100 0.23 -1.21 -6.05
CA GLY A 100 -0.29 -1.15 -7.40
C GLY A 100 -1.61 -1.90 -7.58
N ILE A 101 -1.94 -2.25 -8.82
CA ILE A 101 -3.18 -2.92 -9.19
C ILE A 101 -2.85 -4.25 -9.89
N TYR A 102 -3.47 -5.33 -9.42
CA TYR A 102 -3.30 -6.64 -10.05
C TYR A 102 -3.68 -6.58 -11.54
N PRO A 103 -2.82 -7.05 -12.45
CA PRO A 103 -2.95 -6.79 -13.89
C PRO A 103 -4.25 -7.28 -14.53
N LYS A 104 -4.96 -8.22 -13.90
CA LYS A 104 -6.23 -8.75 -14.40
C LYS A 104 -7.46 -7.98 -13.92
N TRP A 105 -7.29 -7.00 -13.04
CA TRP A 105 -8.43 -6.24 -12.53
C TRP A 105 -8.65 -4.94 -13.31
N GLY A 106 -9.92 -4.70 -13.68
CA GLY A 106 -10.39 -3.36 -14.01
C GLY A 106 -10.70 -2.56 -12.73
N LEU A 107 -10.96 -1.25 -12.89
CA LEU A 107 -11.20 -0.36 -11.75
C LEU A 107 -12.40 -0.80 -10.87
N ASN A 108 -13.51 -1.21 -11.50
CA ASN A 108 -14.69 -1.66 -10.75
C ASN A 108 -14.38 -2.86 -9.86
N GLN A 109 -13.65 -3.84 -10.38
CA GLN A 109 -13.28 -5.04 -9.64
C GLN A 109 -12.27 -4.72 -8.53
N ALA A 110 -11.26 -3.90 -8.80
CA ALA A 110 -10.32 -3.44 -7.79
C ALA A 110 -11.02 -2.67 -6.67
N HIS A 111 -11.97 -1.80 -7.01
CA HIS A 111 -12.76 -1.05 -6.04
C HIS A 111 -13.67 -1.96 -5.21
N GLU A 112 -14.33 -2.93 -5.84
CA GLU A 112 -15.16 -3.93 -5.16
C GLU A 112 -14.36 -4.74 -4.15
N TYR A 113 -13.16 -5.20 -4.53
CA TYR A 113 -12.28 -5.97 -3.65
C TYR A 113 -11.69 -5.14 -2.51
N SER A 114 -11.32 -3.89 -2.77
CA SER A 114 -10.93 -2.96 -1.71
C SER A 114 -12.06 -2.75 -0.70
N ASN A 115 -13.30 -2.57 -1.17
CA ASN A 115 -14.48 -2.42 -0.33
C ASN A 115 -14.83 -3.70 0.46
N LEU A 116 -14.59 -4.88 -0.12
CA LEU A 116 -14.75 -6.14 0.60
C LEU A 116 -13.82 -6.19 1.82
N ILE A 117 -12.52 -5.94 1.62
CA ILE A 117 -11.56 -5.92 2.73
C ILE A 117 -11.89 -4.81 3.73
N PHE A 118 -12.27 -3.62 3.27
CA PHE A 118 -12.70 -2.54 4.16
C PHE A 118 -13.84 -2.97 5.08
N LYS A 119 -14.87 -3.63 4.55
CA LYS A 119 -16.01 -4.14 5.34
C LYS A 119 -15.58 -5.19 6.36
N LEU A 120 -14.73 -6.15 5.95
CA LEU A 120 -14.19 -7.16 6.85
C LEU A 120 -13.38 -6.54 8.01
N MET A 121 -12.66 -5.46 7.74
CA MET A 121 -11.91 -4.73 8.77
C MET A 121 -12.82 -3.97 9.75
N GLN A 122 -14.06 -3.64 9.39
CA GLN A 122 -15.02 -3.00 10.31
C GLN A 122 -15.64 -4.00 11.30
N ASP A 123 -15.83 -5.27 10.90
CA ASP A 123 -16.34 -6.29 11.80
C ASP A 123 -15.21 -6.84 12.69
N PRO A 124 -15.38 -6.87 14.04
CA PRO A 124 -14.33 -7.33 14.94
C PRO A 124 -13.93 -8.80 14.73
N ILE A 125 -14.87 -9.69 14.39
CA ILE A 125 -14.61 -11.12 14.20
C ILE A 125 -13.88 -11.34 12.88
N ASP A 126 -14.41 -10.79 11.78
CA ASP A 126 -13.81 -10.90 10.46
C ASP A 126 -12.41 -10.27 10.42
N ARG A 127 -12.24 -9.11 11.08
CA ARG A 127 -10.93 -8.46 11.24
C ARG A 127 -9.90 -9.36 11.91
N MET A 128 -10.28 -10.04 13.01
CA MET A 128 -9.37 -10.96 13.70
C MET A 128 -9.01 -12.14 12.81
N ILE A 129 -9.98 -12.71 12.09
CA ILE A 129 -9.75 -13.81 11.13
C ILE A 129 -8.82 -13.34 10.03
N LEU A 130 -9.10 -12.18 9.42
CA LEU A 130 -8.32 -11.60 8.32
C LEU A 130 -6.87 -11.35 8.74
N LEU A 131 -6.65 -10.63 9.85
CA LEU A 131 -5.31 -10.26 10.33
C LEU A 131 -4.50 -11.49 10.77
N SER A 132 -5.14 -12.51 11.37
CA SER A 132 -4.47 -13.76 11.77
C SER A 132 -3.99 -14.57 10.57
N ASN A 133 -4.59 -14.39 9.40
CA ASN A 133 -4.36 -15.22 8.20
C ASN A 133 -3.84 -14.43 7.00
N MET A 134 -3.45 -13.17 7.18
CA MET A 134 -3.07 -12.30 6.07
C MET A 134 -1.73 -12.66 5.41
N TYR A 135 -0.86 -13.38 6.13
CA TYR A 135 0.43 -13.81 5.60
C TYR A 135 0.33 -15.14 4.86
N GLY A 136 1.20 -15.31 3.90
CA GLY A 136 1.32 -16.48 3.04
C GLY A 136 1.43 -16.05 1.57
N ASP A 137 1.98 -16.94 0.75
CA ASP A 137 2.26 -16.70 -0.66
C ASP A 137 1.25 -17.41 -1.58
N LYS A 138 0.25 -18.04 -0.99
CA LYS A 138 -0.85 -18.71 -1.72
C LYS A 138 -2.22 -18.25 -1.19
N PRO A 139 -3.19 -18.07 -2.10
CA PRO A 139 -3.07 -18.20 -3.57
C PRO A 139 -2.21 -17.08 -4.16
N ASP A 140 -1.54 -17.34 -5.26
CA ASP A 140 -0.73 -16.39 -6.02
C ASP A 140 -1.45 -15.83 -7.25
N ALA A 141 -2.68 -16.28 -7.50
CA ALA A 141 -3.55 -15.80 -8.56
C ALA A 141 -4.99 -15.61 -8.06
N CYS A 142 -5.71 -14.67 -8.67
CA CYS A 142 -7.15 -14.50 -8.46
C CYS A 142 -7.91 -15.33 -9.50
N THR A 143 -8.31 -16.54 -9.10
CA THR A 143 -9.03 -17.49 -9.96
C THR A 143 -10.53 -17.42 -9.72
N GLU A 144 -11.34 -17.88 -10.66
CA GLU A 144 -12.82 -17.82 -10.60
C GLU A 144 -13.44 -18.69 -9.50
N ASP A 145 -12.70 -19.70 -9.03
CA ASP A 145 -13.13 -20.60 -7.96
C ASP A 145 -13.02 -19.95 -6.57
N LEU A 146 -12.27 -18.85 -6.42
CA LEU A 146 -12.15 -18.12 -5.16
C LEU A 146 -13.42 -17.29 -4.89
N LYS A 147 -14.14 -17.63 -3.82
CA LYS A 147 -15.37 -16.92 -3.44
C LYS A 147 -15.07 -15.76 -2.49
N LYS A 148 -15.93 -14.74 -2.52
CA LYS A 148 -15.80 -13.54 -1.65
C LYS A 148 -15.87 -13.85 -0.15
N SER A 149 -16.45 -14.99 0.24
CA SER A 149 -16.49 -15.49 1.61
C SER A 149 -15.23 -16.24 2.03
N ASP A 150 -14.30 -16.49 1.10
CA ASP A 150 -13.21 -17.42 1.33
C ASP A 150 -11.94 -16.70 1.79
N LEU A 151 -11.36 -17.21 2.86
CA LEU A 151 -10.11 -16.72 3.41
C LEU A 151 -8.94 -16.70 2.40
N PRO A 152 -8.77 -17.69 1.49
CA PRO A 152 -7.77 -17.61 0.43
C PRO A 152 -7.92 -16.36 -0.45
N LEU A 153 -9.15 -15.98 -0.84
CA LEU A 153 -9.35 -14.74 -1.58
C LEU A 153 -8.94 -13.53 -0.75
N TRP A 154 -9.34 -13.43 0.51
CA TRP A 154 -9.01 -12.29 1.37
C TRP A 154 -7.49 -12.11 1.49
N ARG A 155 -6.75 -13.22 1.67
CA ARG A 155 -5.27 -13.20 1.69
C ARG A 155 -4.69 -12.72 0.37
N PHE A 156 -5.20 -13.22 -0.75
CA PHE A 156 -4.77 -12.77 -2.07
C PHE A 156 -5.00 -11.27 -2.25
N LEU A 157 -6.19 -10.76 -1.91
CA LEU A 157 -6.53 -9.35 -2.03
C LEU A 157 -5.58 -8.46 -1.23
N LEU A 158 -5.35 -8.79 0.05
CA LEU A 158 -4.37 -8.06 0.86
C LEU A 158 -2.98 -8.07 0.22
N SER A 159 -2.53 -9.26 -0.23
CA SER A 159 -1.20 -9.41 -0.84
C SER A 159 -1.08 -8.68 -2.17
N ALA A 160 -2.10 -8.70 -3.01
CA ALA A 160 -2.11 -8.01 -4.30
C ALA A 160 -2.05 -6.48 -4.11
N PHE A 161 -2.84 -5.91 -3.20
CA PHE A 161 -2.83 -4.48 -2.94
C PHE A 161 -1.61 -3.98 -2.16
N THR A 162 -0.96 -4.84 -1.34
CA THR A 162 0.06 -4.34 -0.40
C THR A 162 1.43 -5.02 -0.51
N ARG A 163 1.58 -6.12 -1.25
CA ARG A 163 2.84 -6.87 -1.33
C ARG A 163 3.30 -7.19 -2.76
N MET A 164 2.46 -6.95 -3.75
CA MET A 164 2.74 -7.28 -5.15
C MET A 164 3.96 -6.53 -5.68
N ARG A 165 4.83 -7.25 -6.41
CA ARG A 165 5.97 -6.70 -7.16
C ARG A 165 6.12 -7.36 -8.52
N LEU A 166 6.34 -8.66 -8.51
CA LEU A 166 6.75 -9.46 -9.66
C LEU A 166 5.67 -10.48 -10.05
N THR A 167 5.64 -10.81 -11.32
CA THR A 167 4.80 -11.87 -11.89
C THR A 167 5.47 -12.47 -13.13
N LYS A 168 5.20 -13.73 -13.44
CA LYS A 168 5.68 -14.39 -14.66
C LYS A 168 4.87 -13.97 -15.90
N ASP A 169 3.58 -13.86 -15.74
CA ASP A 169 2.58 -13.86 -16.83
C ASP A 169 1.46 -12.81 -16.63
N GLY A 170 1.57 -11.98 -15.59
CA GLY A 170 0.52 -11.04 -15.21
C GLY A 170 -0.67 -11.70 -14.49
N ILE A 171 -0.58 -12.99 -14.15
CA ILE A 171 -1.59 -13.74 -13.41
C ILE A 171 -1.01 -14.23 -12.09
N ASN A 172 0.09 -14.98 -12.15
CA ASN A 172 0.70 -15.60 -10.99
C ASN A 172 1.72 -14.63 -10.36
N LEU A 173 1.43 -14.16 -9.15
CA LEU A 173 2.31 -13.27 -8.41
C LEU A 173 3.47 -14.04 -7.77
N ASP A 174 4.65 -13.45 -7.82
CA ASP A 174 5.83 -13.98 -7.15
C ASP A 174 6.17 -13.17 -5.90
N TYR A 175 6.33 -13.85 -4.78
CA TYR A 175 6.71 -13.27 -3.50
C TYR A 175 8.10 -13.71 -3.03
N GLY A 176 8.68 -14.74 -3.66
CA GLY A 176 9.99 -15.29 -3.30
C GLY A 176 11.15 -14.36 -3.62
N HIS A 177 11.01 -13.56 -4.69
CA HIS A 177 12.07 -12.69 -5.21
C HIS A 177 11.88 -11.21 -4.82
N SER A 178 11.26 -10.95 -3.70
CA SER A 178 10.92 -9.59 -3.23
C SER A 178 12.13 -8.66 -3.02
N ASN A 179 13.33 -9.21 -2.85
CA ASN A 179 14.58 -8.47 -2.65
C ASN A 179 15.45 -8.39 -3.91
N CYS A 180 15.04 -9.01 -5.02
CA CYS A 180 15.79 -8.97 -6.27
C CYS A 180 15.62 -7.61 -6.96
N SER A 181 16.67 -7.18 -7.66
CA SER A 181 16.55 -6.09 -8.63
C SER A 181 15.68 -6.53 -9.82
N VAL A 182 15.15 -5.57 -10.58
CA VAL A 182 14.36 -5.89 -11.79
C VAL A 182 15.18 -6.67 -12.82
N SER A 183 16.49 -6.39 -12.94
CA SER A 183 17.38 -7.12 -13.84
C SER A 183 17.55 -8.59 -13.43
N GLN A 184 17.86 -8.84 -12.15
CA GLN A 184 17.97 -10.20 -11.61
C GLN A 184 16.66 -10.99 -11.77
N ALA A 185 15.52 -10.38 -11.48
CA ALA A 185 14.21 -11.02 -11.65
C ALA A 185 13.96 -11.39 -13.12
N SER A 186 14.40 -10.58 -14.07
CA SER A 186 14.25 -10.85 -15.52
C SER A 186 15.01 -12.09 -15.96
N GLU A 187 16.15 -12.42 -15.36
CA GLU A 187 16.92 -13.65 -15.64
C GLU A 187 16.12 -14.91 -15.28
N GLU A 188 15.21 -14.79 -14.30
CA GLU A 188 14.29 -15.87 -13.91
C GLU A 188 12.91 -15.78 -14.57
N SER A 189 12.79 -14.99 -15.65
CA SER A 189 11.52 -14.75 -16.34
C SER A 189 10.43 -14.14 -15.46
N LEU A 190 10.83 -13.36 -14.45
CA LEU A 190 9.94 -12.59 -13.58
C LEU A 190 9.97 -11.12 -13.99
N TYR A 191 8.82 -10.50 -14.04
CA TYR A 191 8.69 -9.12 -14.53
C TYR A 191 7.84 -8.28 -13.56
N PRO A 192 8.09 -6.97 -13.49
CA PRO A 192 7.22 -6.05 -12.76
C PRO A 192 5.76 -6.20 -13.21
N TRP A 193 4.84 -6.16 -12.27
CA TRP A 193 3.40 -6.28 -12.53
C TRP A 193 2.92 -5.30 -13.61
N PHE A 194 3.46 -4.09 -13.64
CA PHE A 194 3.06 -3.03 -14.57
C PHE A 194 3.49 -3.30 -16.02
N LYS A 195 4.38 -4.25 -16.28
CA LYS A 195 4.68 -4.73 -17.65
C LYS A 195 3.43 -5.34 -18.31
N PHE A 196 2.54 -5.95 -17.50
CA PHE A 196 1.32 -6.59 -17.95
C PHE A 196 0.08 -5.68 -17.84
N CYS A 197 0.27 -4.44 -17.38
CA CYS A 197 -0.76 -3.41 -17.30
C CYS A 197 -0.20 -2.11 -17.91
N PRO A 198 0.12 -2.10 -19.23
CA PRO A 198 0.78 -0.96 -19.87
C PRO A 198 -0.08 0.29 -19.89
N GLN A 199 -1.39 0.14 -19.71
CA GLN A 199 -2.34 1.22 -19.61
C GLN A 199 -3.52 0.80 -18.73
N PHE A 200 -3.83 1.60 -17.72
CA PHE A 200 -5.01 1.37 -16.89
C PHE A 200 -6.17 2.24 -17.39
N LEU A 201 -7.24 1.58 -17.86
CA LEU A 201 -8.40 2.25 -18.44
C LEU A 201 -9.65 2.03 -17.57
N TYR A 202 -10.44 3.10 -17.43
CA TYR A 202 -11.79 3.02 -16.90
C TYR A 202 -12.75 3.75 -17.86
N ASN A 203 -13.75 3.03 -18.37
CA ASN A 203 -14.66 3.54 -19.41
C ASN A 203 -13.92 4.17 -20.60
N SER A 204 -12.87 3.47 -21.07
CA SER A 204 -11.97 3.93 -22.16
C SER A 204 -11.17 5.20 -21.84
N ILE A 205 -11.21 5.69 -20.61
CA ILE A 205 -10.43 6.84 -20.16
C ILE A 205 -9.18 6.35 -19.42
N PRO A 206 -7.99 6.86 -19.77
CA PRO A 206 -6.77 6.47 -19.06
C PRO A 206 -6.72 7.11 -17.66
N TYR A 207 -6.44 6.27 -16.66
CA TYR A 207 -6.17 6.68 -15.29
C TYR A 207 -4.68 6.53 -14.99
N ARG A 208 -4.14 7.42 -14.16
CA ARG A 208 -2.82 7.21 -13.56
C ARG A 208 -2.92 6.27 -12.38
N VAL A 209 -2.00 5.32 -12.30
CA VAL A 209 -1.82 4.44 -11.14
C VAL A 209 -0.61 4.93 -10.36
N ILE A 210 -0.80 5.30 -9.10
CA ILE A 210 0.26 5.81 -8.23
C ILE A 210 0.44 4.80 -7.10
N PHE A 211 1.69 4.39 -6.83
CA PHE A 211 1.99 3.37 -5.83
C PHE A 211 3.33 3.60 -5.13
N GLY A 212 3.51 2.98 -3.97
CA GLY A 212 4.73 2.97 -3.16
C GLY A 212 5.37 1.58 -3.09
N HIS A 213 5.65 1.07 -1.88
CA HIS A 213 6.02 -0.30 -1.55
C HIS A 213 7.35 -0.82 -2.11
N TRP A 214 7.77 -0.41 -3.28
CA TRP A 214 8.88 -1.03 -4.01
C TRP A 214 10.09 -0.10 -4.09
N ALA A 215 10.79 0.06 -2.95
CA ALA A 215 11.96 0.93 -2.82
C ALA A 215 13.07 0.62 -3.85
N ALA A 216 13.22 -0.66 -4.25
CA ALA A 216 14.24 -1.05 -5.24
C ALA A 216 14.02 -0.45 -6.64
N LEU A 217 12.83 0.05 -6.96
CA LEU A 217 12.58 0.82 -8.17
C LEU A 217 13.18 2.22 -8.12
N ASN A 218 13.44 2.74 -6.93
CA ASN A 218 13.90 4.11 -6.71
C ASN A 218 13.07 5.16 -7.47
N GLY A 219 11.74 4.99 -7.45
CA GLY A 219 10.80 5.85 -8.17
C GLY A 219 10.78 5.67 -9.69
N GLN A 220 11.51 4.71 -10.24
CA GLN A 220 11.64 4.51 -11.70
C GLN A 220 10.56 3.52 -12.19
N CYS A 221 9.72 4.01 -13.11
CA CYS A 221 8.76 3.20 -13.83
C CYS A 221 8.64 3.72 -15.27
N ASN A 222 9.00 2.88 -16.24
CA ASN A 222 9.04 3.25 -17.67
C ASN A 222 7.71 3.00 -18.38
N VAL A 223 6.60 2.95 -17.63
CA VAL A 223 5.26 2.75 -18.19
C VAL A 223 4.47 4.04 -18.02
N LYS A 224 3.94 4.57 -19.13
CA LYS A 224 3.15 5.80 -19.12
C LYS A 224 1.95 5.66 -18.19
N ASN A 225 1.68 6.68 -17.40
CA ASN A 225 0.58 6.74 -16.44
C ASN A 225 0.70 5.77 -15.24
N ILE A 226 1.86 5.14 -15.02
CA ILE A 226 2.16 4.39 -13.80
C ILE A 226 3.31 5.09 -13.08
N ILE A 227 3.11 5.45 -11.82
CA ILE A 227 4.02 6.30 -11.06
C ILE A 227 4.41 5.57 -9.77
N ALA A 228 5.70 5.23 -9.67
CA ALA A 228 6.29 4.67 -8.45
C ALA A 228 6.82 5.82 -7.58
N LEU A 229 6.46 5.85 -6.28
CA LEU A 229 6.86 6.92 -5.37
C LEU A 229 7.79 6.47 -4.24
N ASP A 230 8.01 5.16 -4.07
CA ASP A 230 8.92 4.67 -3.04
C ASP A 230 10.36 4.85 -3.51
N THR A 231 11.01 5.83 -2.95
CA THR A 231 12.43 6.17 -3.20
C THR A 231 13.32 5.78 -2.03
N GLY A 232 12.86 4.90 -1.14
CA GLY A 232 13.67 4.27 -0.11
C GLY A 232 14.03 5.17 1.08
N CYS A 233 13.13 6.03 1.53
CA CYS A 233 13.38 6.96 2.63
C CYS A 233 13.89 6.25 3.90
N VAL A 234 13.28 5.13 4.30
CA VAL A 234 13.70 4.37 5.49
C VAL A 234 15.04 3.65 5.31
N TRP A 235 15.54 3.61 4.09
CA TRP A 235 16.86 3.08 3.72
C TRP A 235 17.91 4.15 3.49
N GLY A 236 17.66 5.38 3.97
CA GLY A 236 18.60 6.50 3.87
C GLY A 236 18.54 7.31 2.58
N ASN A 237 17.64 6.96 1.66
CA ASN A 237 17.45 7.70 0.41
C ASN A 237 16.49 8.91 0.61
N GLU A 238 15.45 9.03 -0.18
CA GLU A 238 14.56 10.19 -0.20
C GLU A 238 13.10 9.82 0.10
N LEU A 239 12.36 10.78 0.65
CA LEU A 239 10.90 10.77 0.65
C LEU A 239 10.42 11.63 -0.51
N THR A 240 9.67 11.02 -1.42
CA THR A 240 9.22 11.66 -2.67
C THR A 240 7.73 11.92 -2.66
N CYS A 241 7.36 13.12 -3.11
CA CYS A 241 5.99 13.55 -3.38
C CYS A 241 5.85 13.84 -4.87
N TYR A 242 4.74 13.42 -5.47
CA TYR A 242 4.36 13.72 -6.84
C TYR A 242 3.25 14.78 -6.86
N CYS A 243 3.51 15.91 -7.50
CA CYS A 243 2.47 16.91 -7.75
C CYS A 243 1.67 16.51 -8.99
N TYR A 244 0.42 16.15 -8.78
CA TYR A 244 -0.42 15.66 -9.88
C TYR A 244 -0.67 16.72 -10.96
N GLN A 245 -0.81 17.99 -10.58
CA GLN A 245 -1.13 19.11 -11.48
C GLN A 245 0.04 19.46 -12.40
N SER A 246 1.26 19.58 -11.84
CA SER A 246 2.46 19.92 -12.61
C SER A 246 3.12 18.71 -13.26
N GLY A 247 2.90 17.50 -12.70
CA GLY A 247 3.59 16.28 -13.10
C GLY A 247 5.02 16.19 -12.56
N GLU A 248 5.38 17.03 -11.58
CA GLU A 248 6.72 17.11 -11.00
C GLU A 248 6.85 16.31 -9.72
N ASN A 249 8.04 15.77 -9.48
CA ASN A 249 8.42 15.14 -8.23
C ASN A 249 9.18 16.13 -7.35
N PHE A 250 8.86 16.10 -6.06
CA PHE A 250 9.58 16.82 -5.00
C PHE A 250 10.10 15.81 -4.00
N SER A 251 11.38 15.88 -3.68
CA SER A 251 12.02 14.93 -2.76
C SER A 251 12.73 15.64 -1.62
N VAL A 252 12.72 14.96 -0.46
CA VAL A 252 13.47 15.38 0.73
C VAL A 252 14.37 14.22 1.15
N LYS A 253 15.65 14.50 1.37
CA LYS A 253 16.61 13.50 1.85
C LYS A 253 16.21 12.94 3.21
N SER A 254 16.35 11.64 3.37
CA SER A 254 16.16 10.97 4.64
C SER A 254 17.12 11.53 5.70
N LYS A 255 16.61 11.61 6.92
CA LYS A 255 17.44 11.89 8.12
C LYS A 255 17.86 10.61 8.84
N VAL A 256 17.52 9.44 8.29
CA VAL A 256 17.93 8.14 8.83
C VAL A 256 19.37 7.90 8.39
N HIS A 257 20.28 7.78 9.38
CA HIS A 257 21.60 7.25 9.13
C HIS A 257 21.49 5.71 9.14
N ILE A 258 21.93 5.08 8.08
CA ILE A 258 22.12 3.63 8.03
C ILE A 258 23.55 3.41 8.51
N ASP A 259 23.70 2.84 9.69
CA ASP A 259 24.98 2.36 10.20
C ASP A 259 25.35 1.05 9.50
#